data_6eefad9b33a7352da8b806028f74c022
#
_entry.id   6eefad9b33a7352da8b806028f74c022
#
_cell.length_a   1.000
_cell.length_b   1.000
_cell.length_c   1.000
_cell.angle_alpha   90.00
_cell.angle_beta   90.00
_cell.angle_gamma   90.00
#
_symmetry.space_group_name_H-M   'P 1'
#
loop_
_entity.id
_entity.type
_entity.pdbx_description
1 polymer ?
#
loop_
_entity_poly.entity_id
_entity_poly.type
_entity_poly.pdbx_seq_one_letter_code
_entity_poly.pdbx_strand_id
1 'polypeptide(L)'
;MEREEKGGVRPLYRDIAERTQGEMYIGVVGPVRSGKSTFIANFMEKLVLPFTAPGPKKERLRDEMPQSGSGAMVMTTQPRFIPGEGAAEVLLEDGLSAKVRLVDSVGYLIPGAEGAEEKRMVSTPWADHDLPFREAAALGTEKVMADHATLGIVVTTDGTVADLPRSNYVQAEEQVISKLKELGKPFAVVLNSAVPQSSEARELKTALARKYDVPVTLLNVREMGESDVRELLSSILMEFPLREVLISLPEWVSALEPEHWLPAHVLEIIRAVGDSLKRVRDKEEVEAAFADSPYVQMPVESRVSLGEGAVRYTLPVRDGLFSQILSEQCGEEIADDAQLLALLKELTQAKRAYDRLAGALRSVEQTGYGFVTPAMDDITLMPPEVMKQGSRYGVRLRAAAPAMHLIRSDIETEVAPVLGTQEQSEQFADELTRKYQEDKMQLWETNFFGRSLKELIQEGLTGKMSRMPADTQEKVQAALTRMLNEGEGGMICILL
;
A
#
# COMPACT_ATOMS: atom_id res chain seq x y z
N MET A 1 -10.82 5.23 24.86
CA MET A 1 -10.13 4.73 26.07
C MET A 1 -9.85 3.26 25.80
N GLU A 2 -8.84 2.99 24.99
CA GLU A 2 -8.30 1.66 24.72
C GLU A 2 -7.48 1.25 25.94
N ARG A 3 -7.80 0.10 26.48
CA ARG A 3 -7.01 -0.53 27.52
C ARG A 3 -5.66 -0.87 26.92
N GLU A 4 -4.58 -0.29 27.42
CA GLU A 4 -3.24 -0.83 27.26
C GLU A 4 -3.26 -2.30 27.73
N GLU A 5 -3.36 -3.22 26.80
CA GLU A 5 -3.10 -4.63 27.06
C GLU A 5 -1.65 -4.74 27.48
N LYS A 6 -1.42 -4.98 28.76
CA LYS A 6 -0.12 -5.39 29.29
C LYS A 6 0.26 -6.67 28.56
N GLY A 7 1.08 -6.54 27.50
CA GLY A 7 1.46 -7.61 26.62
C GLY A 7 2.18 -8.73 27.36
N GLY A 8 1.47 -9.81 27.61
CA GLY A 8 2.03 -11.08 28.05
C GLY A 8 2.77 -11.80 26.92
N VAL A 9 3.40 -12.95 27.21
CA VAL A 9 4.05 -13.80 26.20
C VAL A 9 3.04 -14.43 25.24
N ARG A 10 1.78 -14.57 25.62
CA ARG A 10 0.72 -15.22 24.84
C ARG A 10 0.49 -14.62 23.43
N PRO A 11 0.42 -13.29 23.25
CA PRO A 11 0.31 -12.71 21.91
C PRO A 11 1.48 -13.09 21.00
N LEU A 12 2.70 -13.12 21.54
CA LEU A 12 3.90 -13.52 20.78
C LEU A 12 3.86 -14.98 20.32
N TYR A 13 3.36 -15.87 21.16
CA TYR A 13 3.13 -17.27 20.76
C TYR A 13 2.11 -17.39 19.64
N ARG A 14 1.06 -16.56 19.66
CA ARG A 14 0.09 -16.51 18.59
C ARG A 14 0.73 -16.09 17.27
N ASP A 15 1.47 -14.99 17.27
CA ASP A 15 2.16 -14.48 16.08
C ASP A 15 3.15 -15.51 15.51
N ILE A 16 3.92 -16.18 16.38
CA ILE A 16 4.84 -17.24 15.93
C ILE A 16 4.05 -18.45 15.40
N ALA A 17 2.95 -18.83 16.06
CA ALA A 17 2.11 -19.92 15.62
C ALA A 17 1.49 -19.64 14.24
N GLU A 18 1.03 -18.42 13.97
CA GLU A 18 0.55 -18.00 12.65
C GLU A 18 1.65 -18.11 11.59
N ARG A 19 2.89 -17.74 11.93
CA ARG A 19 4.06 -17.87 11.06
C ARG A 19 4.47 -19.31 10.76
N THR A 20 4.26 -20.20 11.73
CA THR A 20 4.72 -21.59 11.68
C THR A 20 3.58 -22.58 11.49
N GLN A 21 2.38 -22.11 11.13
CA GLN A 21 1.19 -22.95 10.93
C GLN A 21 0.77 -23.73 12.19
N GLY A 22 0.96 -23.12 13.35
CA GLY A 22 0.61 -23.71 14.64
C GLY A 22 1.66 -24.65 15.23
N GLU A 23 2.77 -24.87 14.53
CA GLU A 23 3.84 -25.78 14.98
C GLU A 23 5.17 -25.04 15.15
N MET A 24 5.57 -24.82 16.39
CA MET A 24 6.77 -24.08 16.78
C MET A 24 7.88 -25.05 17.19
N TYR A 25 8.73 -25.40 16.25
CA TYR A 25 9.91 -26.22 16.51
C TYR A 25 11.14 -25.35 16.64
N ILE A 26 11.65 -25.21 17.86
CA ILE A 26 12.76 -24.33 18.20
C ILE A 26 14.06 -25.11 18.26
N GLY A 27 14.94 -24.92 17.30
CA GLY A 27 16.28 -25.50 17.30
C GLY A 27 17.22 -24.68 18.19
N VAL A 28 17.70 -25.27 19.30
CA VAL A 28 18.68 -24.61 20.18
C VAL A 28 20.06 -25.12 19.82
N VAL A 29 20.87 -24.26 19.24
CA VAL A 29 22.18 -24.60 18.68
C VAL A 29 23.28 -23.68 19.24
N GLY A 30 24.53 -24.01 18.97
CA GLY A 30 25.63 -23.17 19.41
C GLY A 30 26.84 -24.00 19.86
N PRO A 31 27.92 -23.38 20.37
CA PRO A 31 29.07 -24.05 20.90
C PRO A 31 28.72 -24.95 22.07
N VAL A 32 29.46 -26.03 22.30
CA VAL A 32 29.34 -26.84 23.53
C VAL A 32 29.63 -25.96 24.75
N ARG A 33 29.01 -26.27 25.91
CA ARG A 33 29.20 -25.54 27.17
C ARG A 33 28.77 -24.06 27.17
N SER A 34 28.00 -23.61 26.15
CA SER A 34 27.47 -22.24 26.13
C SER A 34 26.22 -22.05 27.00
N GLY A 35 25.63 -23.12 27.52
CA GLY A 35 24.42 -23.08 28.35
C GLY A 35 23.14 -23.49 27.63
N LYS A 36 23.21 -24.15 26.47
CA LYS A 36 22.03 -24.59 25.67
C LYS A 36 21.00 -25.37 26.47
N SER A 37 21.42 -26.47 27.11
CA SER A 37 20.50 -27.32 27.89
C SER A 37 19.90 -26.59 29.10
N THR A 38 20.65 -25.68 29.73
CA THR A 38 20.12 -24.79 30.77
C THR A 38 19.10 -23.82 30.24
N PHE A 39 19.34 -23.25 29.05
CA PHE A 39 18.37 -22.40 28.33
C PHE A 39 17.07 -23.15 28.06
N ILE A 40 17.17 -24.37 27.51
CA ILE A 40 16.01 -25.22 27.22
C ILE A 40 15.20 -25.52 28.48
N ALA A 41 15.88 -25.93 29.56
CA ALA A 41 15.23 -26.23 30.84
C ALA A 41 14.44 -25.02 31.36
N ASN A 42 15.08 -23.85 31.43
CA ASN A 42 14.43 -22.62 31.90
C ASN A 42 13.32 -22.11 30.95
N PHE A 43 13.52 -22.24 29.65
CA PHE A 43 12.47 -21.90 28.65
C PHE A 43 11.24 -22.79 28.88
N MET A 44 11.41 -24.08 28.98
CA MET A 44 10.30 -25.02 29.19
C MET A 44 9.61 -24.78 30.54
N GLU A 45 10.37 -24.60 31.63
CA GLU A 45 9.83 -24.39 32.96
C GLU A 45 9.01 -23.11 33.08
N LYS A 46 9.51 -22.00 32.52
CA LYS A 46 8.91 -20.69 32.73
C LYS A 46 7.87 -20.31 31.66
N LEU A 47 7.92 -20.92 30.46
CA LEU A 47 7.17 -20.47 29.32
C LEU A 47 6.28 -21.52 28.66
N VAL A 48 6.61 -22.79 28.79
CA VAL A 48 5.79 -23.85 28.20
C VAL A 48 4.92 -24.50 29.29
N LEU A 49 5.52 -24.91 30.39
CA LEU A 49 4.80 -25.56 31.50
C LEU A 49 3.64 -24.73 32.08
N PRO A 50 3.77 -23.42 32.32
CA PRO A 50 2.66 -22.63 32.88
C PRO A 50 1.44 -22.61 31.97
N PHE A 51 1.65 -22.63 30.67
CA PHE A 51 0.59 -22.54 29.65
C PHE A 51 0.12 -23.88 29.11
N THR A 52 0.70 -25.01 29.61
CA THR A 52 0.27 -26.37 29.26
C THR A 52 -0.86 -26.80 30.18
N ALA A 53 -1.91 -27.44 29.60
CA ALA A 53 -3.05 -27.95 30.35
C ALA A 53 -2.60 -28.92 31.44
N PRO A 54 -3.21 -28.90 32.65
CA PRO A 54 -2.95 -29.84 33.71
C PRO A 54 -3.21 -31.30 33.29
N GLY A 55 -2.36 -32.22 33.64
CA GLY A 55 -2.56 -33.65 33.35
C GLY A 55 -1.25 -34.43 33.15
N PRO A 56 -1.35 -35.72 32.82
CA PRO A 56 -0.18 -36.59 32.67
C PRO A 56 0.86 -36.12 31.66
N LYS A 57 0.44 -35.40 30.63
CA LYS A 57 1.32 -34.79 29.64
C LYS A 57 2.23 -33.73 30.25
N LYS A 58 1.72 -32.91 31.16
CA LYS A 58 2.48 -31.87 31.85
C LYS A 58 3.51 -32.47 32.81
N GLU A 59 3.15 -33.55 33.51
CA GLU A 59 4.07 -34.25 34.41
C GLU A 59 5.19 -34.91 33.61
N ARG A 60 4.87 -35.62 32.54
CA ARG A 60 5.87 -36.19 31.62
C ARG A 60 6.84 -35.14 31.08
N LEU A 61 6.29 -33.99 30.64
CA LEU A 61 7.08 -32.87 30.12
C LEU A 61 8.10 -32.38 31.19
N ARG A 62 7.72 -32.37 32.47
CA ARG A 62 8.61 -31.98 33.57
C ARG A 62 9.74 -33.01 33.76
N ASP A 63 9.45 -34.30 33.61
CA ASP A 63 10.43 -35.38 33.75
C ASP A 63 11.41 -35.43 32.58
N GLU A 64 11.01 -35.01 31.39
CA GLU A 64 11.81 -34.99 30.16
C GLU A 64 12.73 -33.78 30.06
N MET A 65 12.64 -32.79 30.97
CA MET A 65 13.51 -31.62 30.93
C MET A 65 14.99 -32.00 31.08
N PRO A 66 15.90 -31.31 30.36
CA PRO A 66 17.32 -31.55 30.51
C PRO A 66 17.74 -31.20 31.94
N GLN A 67 18.42 -32.14 32.57
CA GLN A 67 19.09 -31.84 33.85
C GLN A 67 20.34 -31.01 33.59
N SER A 68 20.46 -29.87 34.27
CA SER A 68 21.66 -29.02 34.21
C SER A 68 22.83 -29.78 34.84
N GLY A 69 23.53 -30.56 34.02
CA GLY A 69 24.69 -31.31 34.49
C GLY A 69 25.89 -30.40 34.71
N SER A 70 26.47 -30.45 35.87
CA SER A 70 27.80 -29.86 36.16
C SER A 70 28.96 -30.67 35.55
N GLY A 71 28.64 -31.66 34.67
CA GLY A 71 29.60 -32.55 34.06
C GLY A 71 30.41 -31.94 32.92
N ALA A 72 31.71 -32.13 32.97
CA ALA A 72 32.66 -31.68 31.98
C ALA A 72 32.56 -32.43 30.61
N MET A 73 31.83 -33.54 30.52
CA MET A 73 31.88 -34.51 29.44
C MET A 73 30.67 -34.31 28.47
N VAL A 74 30.93 -34.24 27.15
CA VAL A 74 29.91 -34.29 26.10
C VAL A 74 29.47 -35.74 25.93
N MET A 75 28.21 -36.05 26.29
CA MET A 75 27.73 -37.44 26.38
C MET A 75 26.95 -37.97 25.18
N THR A 76 26.39 -37.12 24.31
CA THR A 76 25.50 -37.58 23.25
C THR A 76 25.89 -37.07 21.86
N THR A 77 25.68 -37.91 20.85
CA THR A 77 25.90 -37.57 19.45
C THR A 77 24.60 -37.28 18.71
N GLN A 78 23.46 -37.50 19.37
CA GLN A 78 22.13 -37.33 18.77
C GLN A 78 21.40 -36.13 19.37
N PRO A 79 20.66 -35.37 18.57
CA PRO A 79 19.79 -34.31 19.04
C PRO A 79 18.68 -34.89 19.94
N ARG A 80 18.31 -34.14 20.97
CA ARG A 80 17.26 -34.53 21.90
C ARG A 80 16.04 -33.62 21.66
N PHE A 81 14.91 -34.23 21.39
CA PHE A 81 13.64 -33.53 21.30
C PHE A 81 12.98 -33.39 22.66
N ILE A 82 12.41 -32.22 22.97
CA ILE A 82 11.76 -31.92 24.25
C ILE A 82 10.41 -31.23 23.96
N PRO A 83 9.28 -31.93 24.21
CA PRO A 83 9.15 -33.34 24.62
C PRO A 83 9.68 -34.34 23.61
N GLY A 84 10.09 -35.52 24.09
CA GLY A 84 10.61 -36.63 23.27
C GLY A 84 9.54 -37.13 22.28
N GLU A 85 8.31 -37.33 22.77
CA GLU A 85 7.17 -37.74 21.96
C GLU A 85 6.16 -36.57 21.78
N GLY A 86 5.89 -36.19 20.52
CA GLY A 86 4.94 -35.13 20.18
C GLY A 86 5.49 -33.72 20.45
N ALA A 87 4.60 -32.79 20.64
CA ALA A 87 4.91 -31.41 21.03
C ALA A 87 4.06 -30.99 22.23
N ALA A 88 4.57 -30.07 23.04
CA ALA A 88 3.83 -29.47 24.14
C ALA A 88 2.77 -28.51 23.58
N GLU A 89 1.54 -28.69 24.02
CA GLU A 89 0.43 -27.81 23.64
C GLU A 89 0.35 -26.64 24.61
N VAL A 90 0.60 -25.46 24.10
CA VAL A 90 0.53 -24.19 24.82
C VAL A 90 -0.81 -23.56 24.54
N LEU A 91 -1.62 -23.36 25.57
CA LEU A 91 -2.93 -22.70 25.45
C LEU A 91 -2.72 -21.19 25.24
N LEU A 92 -3.25 -20.69 24.17
CA LEU A 92 -3.31 -19.27 23.82
C LEU A 92 -4.63 -18.65 24.28
N GLU A 93 -4.79 -17.35 24.04
CA GLU A 93 -6.07 -16.66 24.24
C GLU A 93 -7.10 -17.13 23.18
N ASP A 94 -8.38 -16.94 23.45
CA ASP A 94 -9.50 -17.31 22.56
C ASP A 94 -9.64 -18.80 22.21
N GLY A 95 -9.08 -19.69 23.07
CA GLY A 95 -9.20 -21.13 22.86
C GLY A 95 -8.29 -21.71 21.78
N LEU A 96 -7.39 -20.90 21.25
CA LEU A 96 -6.35 -21.37 20.33
C LEU A 96 -5.23 -22.06 21.09
N SER A 97 -4.49 -22.95 20.42
CA SER A 97 -3.29 -23.59 20.96
C SER A 97 -2.15 -23.56 19.94
N ALA A 98 -0.93 -23.52 20.44
CA ALA A 98 0.28 -23.71 19.65
C ALA A 98 1.04 -24.94 20.14
N LYS A 99 1.64 -25.68 19.23
CA LYS A 99 2.48 -26.82 19.54
C LYS A 99 3.93 -26.34 19.61
N VAL A 100 4.55 -26.51 20.76
CA VAL A 100 5.94 -26.10 21.01
C VAL A 100 6.81 -27.33 21.25
N ARG A 101 7.91 -27.41 20.57
CA ARG A 101 8.92 -28.44 20.74
C ARG A 101 10.31 -27.83 20.61
N LEU A 102 11.16 -28.07 21.59
CA LEU A 102 12.56 -27.67 21.53
C LEU A 102 13.43 -28.86 21.10
N VAL A 103 14.49 -28.52 20.39
CA VAL A 103 15.46 -29.51 19.93
C VAL A 103 16.82 -29.11 20.51
N ASP A 104 17.34 -29.90 21.48
CA ASP A 104 18.67 -29.73 22.02
C ASP A 104 19.70 -30.37 21.09
N SER A 105 20.58 -29.58 20.52
CA SER A 105 21.66 -30.05 19.67
C SER A 105 22.92 -30.34 20.52
N VAL A 106 23.75 -31.26 20.07
CA VAL A 106 25.05 -31.52 20.64
C VAL A 106 25.90 -30.26 20.73
N GLY A 107 25.84 -29.47 19.66
CA GLY A 107 26.63 -28.24 19.53
C GLY A 107 27.98 -28.46 18.87
N TYR A 108 28.55 -27.37 18.42
CA TYR A 108 29.89 -27.35 17.81
C TYR A 108 30.97 -27.45 18.87
N LEU A 109 31.96 -28.33 18.63
CA LEU A 109 33.08 -28.51 19.56
C LEU A 109 33.99 -27.29 19.59
N ILE A 110 34.48 -27.00 20.80
CA ILE A 110 35.41 -25.90 21.08
C ILE A 110 36.73 -26.41 21.65
N PRO A 111 37.84 -25.70 21.45
CA PRO A 111 39.11 -26.04 22.10
C PRO A 111 38.96 -26.07 23.61
N GLY A 112 39.56 -27.06 24.27
CA GLY A 112 39.55 -27.23 25.74
C GLY A 112 38.26 -27.84 26.31
N ALA A 113 37.28 -28.25 25.50
CA ALA A 113 36.15 -29.04 26.00
C ALA A 113 36.56 -30.47 26.27
N GLU A 114 36.33 -30.97 27.49
CA GLU A 114 36.60 -32.35 27.84
C GLU A 114 35.67 -33.32 27.10
N GLY A 115 36.19 -34.48 26.66
CA GLY A 115 35.44 -35.45 25.87
C GLY A 115 35.44 -35.18 24.37
N ALA A 116 36.09 -34.12 23.93
CA ALA A 116 36.29 -33.75 22.51
C ALA A 116 37.58 -34.41 21.97
N GLU A 117 37.81 -35.68 22.23
CA GLU A 117 38.94 -36.40 21.65
C GLU A 117 38.73 -36.40 20.11
N GLU A 118 39.61 -35.72 19.38
CA GLU A 118 39.52 -35.52 17.90
C GLU A 118 39.48 -36.84 17.11
N LYS A 119 39.90 -37.94 17.75
CA LYS A 119 39.99 -39.27 17.11
C LYS A 119 38.82 -40.19 17.41
N ARG A 120 37.81 -39.76 18.19
CA ARG A 120 36.64 -40.61 18.48
C ARG A 120 35.74 -40.68 17.25
N MET A 121 35.66 -41.87 16.63
CA MET A 121 34.72 -42.16 15.58
C MET A 121 33.34 -42.50 16.17
N VAL A 122 32.28 -42.01 15.59
CA VAL A 122 30.90 -42.24 16.04
C VAL A 122 29.98 -42.51 14.86
N SER A 123 29.06 -43.45 15.06
CA SER A 123 27.97 -43.70 14.12
C SER A 123 26.87 -42.64 14.29
N THR A 124 26.33 -42.17 13.17
CA THR A 124 25.20 -41.23 13.13
C THR A 124 24.10 -41.74 12.20
N PRO A 125 22.83 -41.44 12.43
CA PRO A 125 21.74 -41.80 11.56
C PRO A 125 21.81 -41.18 10.15
N TRP A 126 22.70 -40.19 9.96
CA TRP A 126 22.79 -39.39 8.74
C TRP A 126 23.98 -39.68 7.83
N ALA A 127 24.79 -40.68 8.23
CA ALA A 127 25.93 -41.14 7.46
C ALA A 127 26.02 -42.66 7.47
N ASP A 128 26.35 -43.26 6.34
CA ASP A 128 26.49 -44.72 6.17
C ASP A 128 27.81 -45.26 6.72
N HIS A 129 28.67 -44.37 7.27
CA HIS A 129 29.97 -44.70 7.82
C HIS A 129 30.23 -43.92 9.09
N ASP A 130 31.10 -44.40 9.94
CA ASP A 130 31.53 -43.73 11.13
C ASP A 130 32.25 -42.42 10.80
N LEU A 131 31.85 -41.32 11.45
CA LEU A 131 32.43 -39.99 11.31
C LEU A 131 33.25 -39.60 12.55
N PRO A 132 34.26 -38.74 12.40
CA PRO A 132 34.87 -38.09 13.54
C PRO A 132 33.80 -37.36 14.37
N PHE A 133 33.87 -37.43 15.67
CA PHE A 133 32.87 -36.85 16.60
C PHE A 133 32.55 -35.38 16.28
N ARG A 134 33.58 -34.61 15.88
CA ARG A 134 33.43 -33.20 15.49
C ARG A 134 32.53 -33.03 14.28
N GLU A 135 32.71 -33.83 13.27
CA GLU A 135 31.91 -33.79 12.05
C GLU A 135 30.49 -34.29 12.30
N ALA A 136 30.34 -35.36 13.09
CA ALA A 136 29.04 -35.87 13.48
C ALA A 136 28.21 -34.87 14.28
N ALA A 137 28.85 -34.14 15.21
CA ALA A 137 28.20 -33.08 16.00
C ALA A 137 27.77 -31.89 15.13
N ALA A 138 28.62 -31.49 14.22
CA ALA A 138 28.29 -30.43 13.26
C ALA A 138 27.13 -30.83 12.33
N LEU A 139 27.19 -32.04 11.73
CA LEU A 139 26.14 -32.58 10.87
C LEU A 139 24.81 -32.72 11.62
N GLY A 140 24.83 -33.25 12.86
CA GLY A 140 23.63 -33.35 13.69
C GLY A 140 22.98 -31.99 13.99
N THR A 141 23.81 -30.98 14.25
CA THR A 141 23.32 -29.61 14.49
C THR A 141 22.73 -29.01 13.23
N GLU A 142 23.37 -29.23 12.08
CA GLU A 142 22.84 -28.78 10.78
C GLU A 142 21.50 -29.45 10.46
N LYS A 143 21.40 -30.75 10.63
CA LYS A 143 20.17 -31.52 10.41
C LYS A 143 19.02 -31.07 11.31
N VAL A 144 19.29 -30.77 12.58
CA VAL A 144 18.31 -30.18 13.50
C VAL A 144 17.72 -28.91 12.90
N MET A 145 18.57 -28.02 12.41
CA MET A 145 18.12 -26.74 11.88
C MET A 145 17.45 -26.87 10.51
N ALA A 146 17.99 -27.73 9.63
CA ALA A 146 17.44 -27.88 8.27
C ALA A 146 16.07 -28.57 8.28
N ASP A 147 15.99 -29.73 8.97
CA ASP A 147 14.89 -30.67 8.82
C ASP A 147 13.85 -30.56 9.95
N HIS A 148 14.24 -30.11 11.13
CA HIS A 148 13.40 -30.17 12.33
C HIS A 148 13.04 -28.84 12.98
N ALA A 149 13.71 -27.75 12.67
CA ALA A 149 13.45 -26.46 13.30
C ALA A 149 12.70 -25.50 12.36
N THR A 150 11.69 -24.81 12.88
CA THR A 150 11.02 -23.70 12.20
C THR A 150 11.74 -22.37 12.45
N LEU A 151 12.38 -22.26 13.61
CA LEU A 151 13.21 -21.12 14.00
C LEU A 151 14.41 -21.56 14.85
N GLY A 152 15.44 -20.74 14.93
CA GLY A 152 16.67 -21.03 15.62
C GLY A 152 16.97 -20.11 16.81
N ILE A 153 17.58 -20.68 17.86
CA ILE A 153 18.20 -19.91 18.94
C ILE A 153 19.65 -20.36 19.06
N VAL A 154 20.55 -19.43 18.79
CA VAL A 154 22.00 -19.68 18.96
C VAL A 154 22.40 -19.25 20.35
N VAL A 155 22.78 -20.17 21.19
CA VAL A 155 23.31 -19.85 22.55
C VAL A 155 24.82 -19.82 22.52
N THR A 156 25.40 -18.65 22.79
CA THR A 156 26.83 -18.42 22.95
C THR A 156 27.12 -17.79 24.30
N THR A 157 28.38 -17.50 24.64
CA THR A 157 28.75 -16.94 25.93
C THR A 157 29.90 -15.94 25.82
N ASP A 158 29.98 -15.03 26.78
CA ASP A 158 31.13 -14.13 26.98
C ASP A 158 32.33 -14.79 27.68
N GLY A 159 32.20 -16.07 28.07
CA GLY A 159 33.21 -16.81 28.78
C GLY A 159 33.05 -16.79 30.31
N THR A 160 32.07 -16.05 30.86
CA THR A 160 31.87 -15.94 32.32
C THR A 160 31.04 -17.08 32.91
N VAL A 161 30.37 -17.88 32.12
CA VAL A 161 29.45 -18.95 32.58
C VAL A 161 30.11 -20.32 32.64
N ALA A 162 31.31 -20.48 32.11
CA ALA A 162 32.09 -21.71 32.12
C ALA A 162 33.58 -21.36 32.26
N ASP A 163 34.38 -22.35 32.70
CA ASP A 163 35.82 -22.18 32.95
C ASP A 163 36.67 -22.07 31.66
N LEU A 164 36.10 -21.56 30.59
CA LEU A 164 36.74 -21.45 29.27
C LEU A 164 36.66 -19.99 28.74
N PRO A 165 37.79 -19.44 28.25
CA PRO A 165 37.79 -18.06 27.75
C PRO A 165 36.95 -17.90 26.52
N ARG A 166 36.40 -16.71 26.31
CA ARG A 166 35.57 -16.32 25.14
C ARG A 166 36.20 -16.71 23.79
N SER A 167 37.53 -16.60 23.68
CA SER A 167 38.27 -16.93 22.44
C SER A 167 37.99 -18.35 21.93
N ASN A 168 37.73 -19.29 22.82
CA ASN A 168 37.47 -20.69 22.43
C ASN A 168 36.11 -20.87 21.74
N TYR A 169 35.17 -19.98 21.97
CA TYR A 169 33.80 -20.05 21.44
C TYR A 169 33.65 -19.42 20.05
N VAL A 170 34.53 -18.47 19.68
CA VAL A 170 34.37 -17.62 18.50
C VAL A 170 34.25 -18.43 17.20
N GLN A 171 35.16 -19.39 16.97
CA GLN A 171 35.15 -20.17 15.73
C GLN A 171 33.88 -21.02 15.60
N ALA A 172 33.46 -21.68 16.67
CA ALA A 172 32.24 -22.50 16.66
C ALA A 172 30.98 -21.64 16.48
N GLU A 173 30.95 -20.46 17.08
CA GLU A 173 29.87 -19.48 16.95
C GLU A 173 29.74 -18.99 15.48
N GLU A 174 30.86 -18.64 14.86
CA GLU A 174 30.90 -18.22 13.46
C GLU A 174 30.38 -19.31 12.53
N GLN A 175 30.80 -20.55 12.73
CA GLN A 175 30.34 -21.71 11.95
C GLN A 175 28.82 -21.90 12.06
N VAL A 176 28.27 -21.87 13.27
CA VAL A 176 26.82 -22.01 13.49
C VAL A 176 26.04 -20.90 12.80
N ILE A 177 26.46 -19.66 13.01
CA ILE A 177 25.74 -18.50 12.49
C ILE A 177 25.79 -18.46 10.96
N SER A 178 26.95 -18.74 10.35
CA SER A 178 27.08 -18.82 8.89
C SER A 178 26.13 -19.87 8.32
N LYS A 179 26.08 -21.04 8.97
CA LYS A 179 25.23 -22.13 8.50
C LYS A 179 23.74 -21.81 8.61
N LEU A 180 23.31 -21.14 9.67
CA LEU A 180 21.92 -20.71 9.83
C LEU A 180 21.52 -19.66 8.78
N LYS A 181 22.42 -18.75 8.45
CA LYS A 181 22.20 -17.78 7.36
C LYS A 181 22.05 -18.45 6.01
N GLU A 182 22.87 -19.47 5.71
CA GLU A 182 22.74 -20.25 4.47
C GLU A 182 21.37 -20.97 4.39
N LEU A 183 20.85 -21.46 5.52
CA LEU A 183 19.54 -22.11 5.58
C LEU A 183 18.36 -21.14 5.44
N GLY A 184 18.59 -19.82 5.60
CA GLY A 184 17.55 -18.80 5.44
C GLY A 184 16.43 -18.85 6.49
N LYS A 185 16.64 -19.54 7.62
CA LYS A 185 15.65 -19.64 8.69
C LYS A 185 15.78 -18.48 9.69
N PRO A 186 14.68 -17.98 10.25
CA PRO A 186 14.74 -16.93 11.26
C PRO A 186 15.43 -17.44 12.54
N PHE A 187 16.35 -16.67 13.09
CA PHE A 187 17.03 -17.02 14.33
C PHE A 187 17.49 -15.77 15.09
N ALA A 188 17.71 -15.94 16.38
CA ALA A 188 18.35 -14.94 17.24
C ALA A 188 19.50 -15.56 18.03
N VAL A 189 20.40 -14.69 18.51
CA VAL A 189 21.54 -15.09 19.33
C VAL A 189 21.27 -14.74 20.79
N VAL A 190 21.47 -15.69 21.69
CA VAL A 190 21.50 -15.50 23.14
C VAL A 190 22.96 -15.45 23.58
N LEU A 191 23.41 -14.30 24.03
CA LEU A 191 24.72 -14.15 24.71
C LEU A 191 24.54 -14.39 26.17
N ASN A 192 24.93 -15.59 26.61
CA ASN A 192 24.85 -16.02 28.01
C ASN A 192 26.02 -15.45 28.80
N SER A 193 25.71 -14.65 29.81
CA SER A 193 26.68 -14.01 30.70
C SER A 193 26.29 -14.22 32.16
N ALA A 194 27.25 -14.49 33.05
CA ALA A 194 27.00 -14.48 34.49
C ALA A 194 26.76 -13.05 35.03
N VAL A 195 27.22 -12.04 34.32
CA VAL A 195 27.12 -10.62 34.69
C VAL A 195 26.61 -9.77 33.50
N PRO A 196 25.35 -9.94 33.08
CA PRO A 196 24.84 -9.28 31.88
C PRO A 196 24.78 -7.75 31.98
N GLN A 197 24.95 -7.21 33.20
CA GLN A 197 24.94 -5.77 33.42
C GLN A 197 26.32 -5.11 33.23
N SER A 198 27.38 -5.90 33.01
CA SER A 198 28.75 -5.38 32.84
C SER A 198 28.85 -4.60 31.49
N SER A 199 29.79 -3.64 31.44
CA SER A 199 30.11 -2.87 30.23
C SER A 199 30.62 -3.77 29.12
N GLU A 200 31.50 -4.70 29.48
CA GLU A 200 32.14 -5.63 28.55
C GLU A 200 31.11 -6.54 27.85
N ALA A 201 30.13 -7.07 28.62
CA ALA A 201 29.07 -7.90 28.07
C ALA A 201 28.17 -7.12 27.12
N ARG A 202 27.84 -5.85 27.43
CA ARG A 202 27.04 -4.96 26.57
C ARG A 202 27.78 -4.56 25.29
N GLU A 203 29.07 -4.26 25.40
CA GLU A 203 29.94 -3.98 24.25
C GLU A 203 30.01 -5.20 23.32
N LEU A 204 30.19 -6.39 23.90
CA LEU A 204 30.20 -7.64 23.15
C LEU A 204 28.88 -7.92 22.48
N LYS A 205 27.73 -7.72 23.16
CA LYS A 205 26.38 -7.78 22.53
C LYS A 205 26.32 -6.92 21.29
N THR A 206 26.73 -5.66 21.42
CA THR A 206 26.68 -4.69 20.31
C THR A 206 27.62 -5.08 19.16
N ALA A 207 28.82 -5.55 19.48
CA ALA A 207 29.78 -6.01 18.50
C ALA A 207 29.28 -7.25 17.72
N LEU A 208 28.66 -8.22 18.41
CA LEU A 208 28.08 -9.41 17.80
C LEU A 208 26.88 -9.08 16.92
N ALA A 209 25.97 -8.22 17.39
CA ALA A 209 24.82 -7.80 16.62
C ALA A 209 25.25 -7.12 15.30
N ARG A 210 26.26 -6.24 15.37
CA ARG A 210 26.81 -5.58 14.17
C ARG A 210 27.56 -6.54 13.25
N LYS A 211 28.40 -7.44 13.84
CA LYS A 211 29.21 -8.39 13.07
C LYS A 211 28.34 -9.37 12.27
N TYR A 212 27.30 -9.89 12.91
CA TYR A 212 26.48 -10.94 12.32
C TYR A 212 25.19 -10.43 11.69
N ASP A 213 24.86 -9.15 11.87
CA ASP A 213 23.58 -8.58 11.39
C ASP A 213 22.38 -9.44 11.81
N VAL A 214 22.31 -9.77 13.11
CA VAL A 214 21.24 -10.57 13.74
C VAL A 214 20.94 -10.03 15.13
N PRO A 215 19.72 -10.21 15.66
CA PRO A 215 19.39 -9.81 17.01
C PRO A 215 20.20 -10.63 18.02
N VAL A 216 20.77 -9.95 19.02
CA VAL A 216 21.52 -10.55 20.13
C VAL A 216 20.87 -10.13 21.44
N THR A 217 20.34 -11.10 22.18
CA THR A 217 19.81 -10.90 23.55
C THR A 217 20.86 -11.28 24.57
N LEU A 218 21.24 -10.32 25.40
CA LEU A 218 22.21 -10.54 26.51
C LEU A 218 21.45 -10.83 27.77
N LEU A 219 21.69 -12.02 28.38
CA LEU A 219 21.02 -12.43 29.59
C LEU A 219 21.82 -13.48 30.37
N ASN A 220 21.49 -13.67 31.65
CA ASN A 220 21.91 -14.82 32.42
C ASN A 220 20.90 -15.95 32.26
N VAL A 221 21.25 -16.98 31.51
CA VAL A 221 20.35 -18.10 31.20
C VAL A 221 19.81 -18.79 32.48
N ARG A 222 20.57 -18.82 33.60
CA ARG A 222 20.11 -19.39 34.84
C ARG A 222 19.01 -18.58 35.54
N GLU A 223 19.05 -17.27 35.39
CA GLU A 223 18.13 -16.30 36.00
C GLU A 223 17.05 -15.80 35.06
N MET A 224 17.06 -16.27 33.80
CA MET A 224 16.16 -15.86 32.73
C MET A 224 14.70 -15.86 33.19
N GLY A 225 14.02 -14.72 32.99
CA GLY A 225 12.63 -14.50 33.35
C GLY A 225 11.71 -14.46 32.11
N GLU A 226 10.43 -14.22 32.37
CA GLU A 226 9.42 -14.06 31.29
C GLU A 226 9.72 -12.86 30.38
N SER A 227 10.22 -11.75 30.95
CA SER A 227 10.59 -10.54 30.20
C SER A 227 11.68 -10.79 29.17
N ASP A 228 12.73 -11.58 29.59
CA ASP A 228 13.87 -11.86 28.72
C ASP A 228 13.45 -12.69 27.50
N VAL A 229 12.54 -13.63 27.72
CA VAL A 229 12.05 -14.46 26.64
C VAL A 229 11.09 -13.71 25.76
N ARG A 230 10.31 -12.79 26.31
CA ARG A 230 9.47 -11.90 25.50
C ARG A 230 10.34 -11.08 24.54
N GLU A 231 11.40 -10.47 25.05
CA GLU A 231 12.37 -9.74 24.22
C GLU A 231 12.96 -10.64 23.13
N LEU A 232 13.38 -11.86 23.49
CA LEU A 232 13.95 -12.82 22.55
C LEU A 232 12.96 -13.24 21.46
N LEU A 233 11.73 -13.61 21.83
CA LEU A 233 10.70 -14.00 20.85
C LEU A 233 10.27 -12.84 19.94
N SER A 234 10.16 -11.63 20.51
CA SER A 234 9.89 -10.43 19.71
C SER A 234 11.00 -10.18 18.69
N SER A 235 12.26 -10.31 19.12
CA SER A 235 13.40 -10.13 18.21
C SER A 235 13.45 -11.19 17.11
N ILE A 236 13.05 -12.42 17.40
CA ILE A 236 12.96 -13.49 16.40
C ILE A 236 11.83 -13.19 15.38
N LEU A 237 10.69 -12.68 15.85
CA LEU A 237 9.58 -12.31 14.94
C LEU A 237 9.99 -11.25 13.93
N MET A 238 10.86 -10.32 14.31
CA MET A 238 11.42 -9.32 13.41
C MET A 238 12.33 -9.91 12.32
N GLU A 239 12.87 -11.10 12.52
CA GLU A 239 13.71 -11.82 11.55
C GLU A 239 12.91 -12.67 10.55
N PHE A 240 11.59 -12.82 10.76
CA PHE A 240 10.75 -13.50 9.80
C PHE A 240 10.63 -12.72 8.48
N PRO A 241 10.40 -13.40 7.35
CA PRO A 241 10.21 -12.73 6.07
C PRO A 241 9.07 -11.71 6.12
N LEU A 242 9.31 -10.51 5.61
CA LEU A 242 8.25 -9.55 5.31
C LEU A 242 7.49 -10.06 4.09
N ARG A 243 6.18 -10.21 4.20
CA ARG A 243 5.33 -10.73 3.13
C ARG A 243 4.61 -9.63 2.39
N GLU A 244 4.18 -8.61 3.10
CA GLU A 244 3.36 -7.56 2.55
C GLU A 244 3.65 -6.22 3.22
N VAL A 245 3.77 -5.18 2.40
CA VAL A 245 3.78 -3.78 2.83
C VAL A 245 2.61 -3.08 2.17
N LEU A 246 1.66 -2.63 2.98
CA LEU A 246 0.48 -1.91 2.54
C LEU A 246 0.69 -0.41 2.79
N ILE A 247 0.69 0.37 1.73
CA ILE A 247 0.82 1.82 1.81
C ILE A 247 -0.50 2.45 1.37
N SER A 248 -1.17 3.11 2.31
CA SER A 248 -2.43 3.80 2.06
C SER A 248 -2.18 5.28 1.81
N LEU A 249 -2.57 5.74 0.63
CA LEU A 249 -2.62 7.15 0.23
C LEU A 249 -4.00 7.74 0.56
N PRO A 250 -4.15 9.08 0.63
CA PRO A 250 -5.46 9.72 0.71
C PRO A 250 -6.37 9.27 -0.45
N GLU A 251 -7.66 9.08 -0.16
CA GLU A 251 -8.63 8.49 -1.10
C GLU A 251 -8.72 9.24 -2.43
N TRP A 252 -8.55 10.57 -2.41
CA TRP A 252 -8.61 11.38 -3.63
C TRP A 252 -7.49 11.06 -4.65
N VAL A 253 -6.37 10.46 -4.22
CA VAL A 253 -5.29 10.03 -5.12
C VAL A 253 -5.77 8.93 -6.07
N SER A 254 -6.75 8.12 -5.65
CA SER A 254 -7.35 7.10 -6.51
C SER A 254 -8.18 7.65 -7.66
N ALA A 255 -8.54 8.93 -7.61
CA ALA A 255 -9.24 9.61 -8.70
C ALA A 255 -8.29 10.13 -9.80
N LEU A 256 -6.98 10.08 -9.57
CA LEU A 256 -5.98 10.47 -10.55
C LEU A 256 -5.71 9.34 -11.54
N GLU A 257 -5.32 9.70 -12.76
CA GLU A 257 -4.86 8.74 -13.76
C GLU A 257 -3.62 7.99 -13.23
N PRO A 258 -3.44 6.69 -13.54
CA PRO A 258 -2.27 5.92 -13.07
C PRO A 258 -0.93 6.51 -13.50
N GLU A 259 -0.90 7.19 -14.64
CA GLU A 259 0.27 7.87 -15.20
C GLU A 259 0.53 9.25 -14.62
N HIS A 260 -0.35 9.74 -13.75
CA HIS A 260 -0.17 11.03 -13.09
C HIS A 260 1.11 11.01 -12.26
N TRP A 261 1.85 12.12 -12.28
CA TRP A 261 3.17 12.23 -11.66
C TRP A 261 3.21 11.85 -10.17
N LEU A 262 2.15 12.08 -9.39
CA LEU A 262 2.12 11.78 -7.96
C LEU A 262 2.06 10.26 -7.67
N PRO A 263 1.11 9.47 -8.19
CA PRO A 263 1.15 8.02 -8.05
C PRO A 263 2.43 7.42 -8.63
N ALA A 264 2.90 7.93 -9.76
CA ALA A 264 4.14 7.46 -10.40
C ALA A 264 5.37 7.68 -9.51
N HIS A 265 5.50 8.86 -8.88
CA HIS A 265 6.58 9.16 -7.94
C HIS A 265 6.57 8.23 -6.72
N VAL A 266 5.40 8.02 -6.10
CA VAL A 266 5.26 7.09 -4.96
C VAL A 266 5.65 5.67 -5.37
N LEU A 267 5.22 5.23 -6.53
CA LEU A 267 5.51 3.89 -7.05
C LEU A 267 7.01 3.69 -7.35
N GLU A 268 7.69 4.74 -7.84
CA GLU A 268 9.13 4.73 -8.07
C GLU A 268 9.90 4.53 -6.75
N ILE A 269 9.55 5.26 -5.70
CA ILE A 269 10.15 5.10 -4.36
C ILE A 269 9.94 3.68 -3.84
N ILE A 270 8.70 3.17 -3.93
CA ILE A 270 8.36 1.81 -3.46
C ILE A 270 9.17 0.76 -4.23
N ARG A 271 9.34 0.91 -5.53
CA ARG A 271 10.14 -0.01 -6.34
C ARG A 271 11.61 0.03 -5.97
N ALA A 272 12.15 1.22 -5.69
CA ALA A 272 13.56 1.38 -5.31
C ALA A 272 13.88 0.69 -3.98
N VAL A 273 12.97 0.69 -3.01
CA VAL A 273 13.18 0.08 -1.69
C VAL A 273 12.73 -1.39 -1.63
N GLY A 274 11.87 -1.82 -2.56
CA GLY A 274 11.22 -3.13 -2.50
C GLY A 274 12.19 -4.32 -2.44
N ASP A 275 13.28 -4.27 -3.17
CA ASP A 275 14.29 -5.35 -3.21
C ASP A 275 15.08 -5.49 -1.89
N SER A 276 15.17 -4.43 -1.09
CA SER A 276 15.85 -4.45 0.21
C SER A 276 14.97 -5.00 1.33
N LEU A 277 13.65 -4.93 1.20
CA LEU A 277 12.66 -5.34 2.20
C LEU A 277 12.51 -6.86 2.24
N LYS A 278 13.33 -7.54 3.05
CA LYS A 278 13.32 -9.01 3.16
C LYS A 278 12.69 -9.50 4.46
N ARG A 279 12.89 -8.78 5.55
CA ARG A 279 12.46 -9.14 6.91
C ARG A 279 11.59 -8.05 7.50
N VAL A 280 10.81 -8.40 8.52
CA VAL A 280 9.97 -7.40 9.20
C VAL A 280 10.79 -6.25 9.79
N ARG A 281 12.00 -6.50 10.26
CA ARG A 281 12.89 -5.43 10.78
C ARG A 281 13.30 -4.40 9.72
N ASP A 282 13.28 -4.77 8.44
CA ASP A 282 13.65 -3.88 7.35
C ASP A 282 12.55 -2.82 7.07
N LYS A 283 11.44 -2.86 7.80
CA LYS A 283 10.32 -1.93 7.69
C LYS A 283 10.73 -0.45 7.82
N GLU A 284 11.75 -0.14 8.61
CA GLU A 284 12.27 1.22 8.82
C GLU A 284 12.85 1.82 7.52
N GLU A 285 13.28 0.98 6.57
CA GLU A 285 13.76 1.44 5.27
C GLU A 285 12.63 2.06 4.42
N VAL A 286 11.38 1.65 4.65
CA VAL A 286 10.21 2.27 4.01
C VAL A 286 10.08 3.73 4.45
N GLU A 287 10.23 3.99 5.75
CA GLU A 287 10.15 5.36 6.28
C GLU A 287 11.30 6.23 5.74
N ALA A 288 12.51 5.68 5.76
CA ALA A 288 13.69 6.37 5.25
C ALA A 288 13.59 6.70 3.75
N ALA A 289 12.99 5.83 2.95
CA ALA A 289 12.85 6.03 1.51
C ALA A 289 11.98 7.26 1.13
N PHE A 290 11.04 7.63 1.99
CA PHE A 290 10.17 8.79 1.76
C PHE A 290 10.66 10.09 2.41
N ALA A 291 11.76 10.06 3.19
CA ALA A 291 12.22 11.22 3.97
C ALA A 291 12.48 12.47 3.11
N ASP A 292 13.03 12.29 1.92
CA ASP A 292 13.41 13.38 1.01
C ASP A 292 12.34 13.69 -0.05
N SER A 293 11.14 13.09 0.04
CA SER A 293 10.09 13.35 -0.94
C SER A 293 9.57 14.78 -0.83
N PRO A 294 9.47 15.53 -1.96
CA PRO A 294 8.91 16.88 -1.96
C PRO A 294 7.37 16.89 -1.86
N TYR A 295 6.70 15.76 -2.07
CA TYR A 295 5.24 15.69 -2.24
C TYR A 295 4.53 14.99 -1.08
N VAL A 296 5.20 14.03 -0.45
CA VAL A 296 4.63 13.25 0.64
C VAL A 296 5.46 13.45 1.91
N GLN A 297 4.83 13.20 3.05
CA GLN A 297 5.51 13.18 4.34
C GLN A 297 6.03 11.77 4.62
N MET A 298 6.79 11.61 5.70
CA MET A 298 7.21 10.28 6.14
C MET A 298 5.99 9.39 6.39
N PRO A 299 6.03 8.12 5.97
CA PRO A 299 4.97 7.16 6.26
C PRO A 299 4.77 7.03 7.77
N VAL A 300 3.52 7.00 8.19
CA VAL A 300 3.15 6.72 9.57
C VAL A 300 2.75 5.26 9.67
N GLU A 301 3.48 4.49 10.49
CA GLU A 301 3.13 3.12 10.78
C GLU A 301 1.76 3.08 11.47
N SER A 302 0.79 2.46 10.82
CA SER A 302 -0.56 2.34 11.35
C SER A 302 -0.80 0.99 12.03
N ARG A 303 -0.15 -0.06 11.54
CA ARG A 303 -0.25 -1.40 12.12
C ARG A 303 0.88 -2.32 11.65
N VAL A 304 1.45 -3.08 12.60
CA VAL A 304 2.33 -4.21 12.32
C VAL A 304 1.62 -5.49 12.72
N SER A 305 1.42 -6.38 11.77
CA SER A 305 0.87 -7.73 11.98
C SER A 305 2.01 -8.74 11.90
N LEU A 306 2.68 -9.00 13.03
CA LEU A 306 3.84 -9.89 13.09
C LEU A 306 3.48 -11.31 12.65
N GLY A 307 2.33 -11.83 13.04
CA GLY A 307 1.83 -13.14 12.64
C GLY A 307 1.61 -13.28 11.13
N GLU A 308 1.03 -12.27 10.49
CA GLU A 308 0.80 -12.25 9.04
C GLU A 308 2.06 -11.90 8.24
N GLY A 309 2.98 -11.16 8.85
CA GLY A 309 4.15 -10.58 8.19
C GLY A 309 3.81 -9.38 7.33
N ALA A 310 2.82 -8.65 7.74
CA ALA A 310 2.35 -7.49 7.05
C ALA A 310 2.62 -6.22 7.88
N VAL A 311 3.04 -5.17 7.19
CA VAL A 311 3.18 -3.83 7.78
C VAL A 311 2.31 -2.87 6.99
N ARG A 312 1.51 -2.09 7.70
CA ARG A 312 0.63 -1.10 7.09
C ARG A 312 1.08 0.30 7.45
N TYR A 313 1.23 1.11 6.41
CA TYR A 313 1.56 2.53 6.51
C TYR A 313 0.43 3.39 5.97
N THR A 314 0.26 4.55 6.58
CA THR A 314 -0.47 5.67 6.00
C THR A 314 0.54 6.69 5.51
N LEU A 315 0.47 7.08 4.26
CA LEU A 315 1.37 8.05 3.63
C LEU A 315 0.67 9.40 3.52
N PRO A 316 0.93 10.33 4.45
CA PRO A 316 0.34 11.67 4.38
C PRO A 316 0.97 12.45 3.22
N VAL A 317 0.19 13.24 2.54
CA VAL A 317 0.68 14.20 1.55
C VAL A 317 1.05 15.52 2.22
N ARG A 318 1.90 16.31 1.58
CA ARG A 318 2.24 17.64 2.09
C ARG A 318 1.07 18.60 1.97
N ASP A 319 1.01 19.55 2.90
CA ASP A 319 -0.04 20.57 2.91
C ASP A 319 -0.06 21.35 1.59
N GLY A 320 -1.26 21.63 1.10
CA GLY A 320 -1.46 22.34 -0.16
C GLY A 320 -1.37 21.47 -1.43
N LEU A 321 -0.88 20.25 -1.35
CA LEU A 321 -0.73 19.38 -2.52
C LEU A 321 -2.08 19.04 -3.17
N PHE A 322 -3.10 18.82 -2.36
CA PHE A 322 -4.46 18.58 -2.87
C PHE A 322 -4.97 19.75 -3.72
N SER A 323 -4.83 20.99 -3.21
CA SER A 323 -5.26 22.21 -3.92
C SER A 323 -4.45 22.41 -5.22
N GLN A 324 -3.15 22.13 -5.17
CA GLN A 324 -2.29 22.21 -6.35
C GLN A 324 -2.76 21.25 -7.46
N ILE A 325 -2.98 19.99 -7.11
CA ILE A 325 -3.44 18.97 -8.07
C ILE A 325 -4.86 19.30 -8.57
N LEU A 326 -5.72 19.77 -7.69
CA LEU A 326 -7.06 20.19 -8.07
C LEU A 326 -7.03 21.34 -9.10
N SER A 327 -6.14 22.33 -8.86
CA SER A 327 -5.93 23.43 -9.82
C SER A 327 -5.40 22.91 -11.16
N GLU A 328 -4.47 21.97 -11.16
CA GLU A 328 -3.93 21.32 -12.36
C GLU A 328 -5.04 20.60 -13.14
N GLN A 329 -5.88 19.84 -12.46
CA GLN A 329 -6.95 19.05 -13.09
C GLN A 329 -8.11 19.91 -13.59
N CYS A 330 -8.43 21.00 -12.90
CA CYS A 330 -9.54 21.89 -13.25
C CYS A 330 -9.14 23.00 -14.22
N GLY A 331 -7.84 23.30 -14.34
CA GLY A 331 -7.34 24.44 -15.11
C GLY A 331 -7.65 25.80 -14.48
N GLU A 332 -8.06 25.82 -13.21
CA GLU A 332 -8.43 27.01 -12.45
C GLU A 332 -7.55 27.12 -11.19
N GLU A 333 -7.21 28.33 -10.77
CA GLU A 333 -6.40 28.52 -9.57
C GLU A 333 -7.24 28.32 -8.30
N ILE A 334 -6.90 27.31 -7.50
CA ILE A 334 -7.58 26.95 -6.26
C ILE A 334 -6.55 26.92 -5.14
N ALA A 335 -6.40 28.05 -4.44
CA ALA A 335 -5.38 28.16 -3.41
C ALA A 335 -5.86 27.67 -2.02
N ASP A 336 -7.17 27.72 -1.76
CA ASP A 336 -7.75 27.38 -0.47
C ASP A 336 -9.18 26.80 -0.57
N ASP A 337 -9.71 26.35 0.56
CA ASP A 337 -11.05 25.76 0.66
C ASP A 337 -12.17 26.78 0.32
N ALA A 338 -11.94 28.07 0.54
CA ALA A 338 -12.92 29.10 0.23
C ALA A 338 -13.08 29.27 -1.28
N GLN A 339 -11.98 29.27 -2.02
CA GLN A 339 -11.97 29.30 -3.49
C GLN A 339 -12.57 28.03 -4.07
N LEU A 340 -12.24 26.86 -3.51
CA LEU A 340 -12.86 25.60 -3.90
C LEU A 340 -14.38 25.63 -3.71
N LEU A 341 -14.87 26.13 -2.59
CA LEU A 341 -16.29 26.24 -2.32
C LEU A 341 -16.99 27.23 -3.27
N ALA A 342 -16.32 28.33 -3.61
CA ALA A 342 -16.83 29.31 -4.58
C ALA A 342 -16.96 28.67 -5.98
N LEU A 343 -15.91 28.00 -6.45
CA LEU A 343 -15.91 27.29 -7.73
C LEU A 343 -16.99 26.19 -7.80
N LEU A 344 -17.14 25.39 -6.75
CA LEU A 344 -18.18 24.37 -6.67
C LEU A 344 -19.61 24.96 -6.75
N LYS A 345 -19.85 26.13 -6.15
CA LYS A 345 -21.13 26.85 -6.24
C LYS A 345 -21.39 27.30 -7.68
N GLU A 346 -20.39 27.90 -8.31
CA GLU A 346 -20.47 28.37 -9.69
C GLU A 346 -20.71 27.19 -10.66
N LEU A 347 -19.89 26.13 -10.58
CA LEU A 347 -20.05 24.93 -11.39
C LEU A 347 -21.42 24.27 -11.19
N THR A 348 -21.95 24.28 -9.95
CA THR A 348 -23.28 23.74 -9.66
C THR A 348 -24.37 24.53 -10.37
N GLN A 349 -24.25 25.88 -10.39
CA GLN A 349 -25.19 26.73 -11.11
C GLN A 349 -25.07 26.53 -12.63
N ALA A 350 -23.85 26.52 -13.14
CA ALA A 350 -23.58 26.26 -14.55
C ALA A 350 -24.11 24.88 -14.99
N LYS A 351 -23.87 23.85 -14.15
CA LYS A 351 -24.40 22.51 -14.43
C LYS A 351 -25.91 22.47 -14.45
N ARG A 352 -26.61 23.11 -13.52
CA ARG A 352 -28.08 23.18 -13.53
C ARG A 352 -28.61 23.88 -14.77
N ALA A 353 -27.96 24.96 -15.20
CA ALA A 353 -28.32 25.64 -16.46
C ALA A 353 -28.09 24.74 -17.68
N TYR A 354 -26.93 24.08 -17.72
CA TYR A 354 -26.61 23.14 -18.82
C TYR A 354 -27.57 21.94 -18.84
N ASP A 355 -27.88 21.33 -17.71
CA ASP A 355 -28.77 20.16 -17.64
C ASP A 355 -30.18 20.49 -18.20
N ARG A 356 -30.65 21.74 -18.03
CA ARG A 356 -31.90 22.20 -18.64
C ARG A 356 -31.82 22.29 -20.20
N LEU A 357 -30.64 22.62 -20.71
CA LEU A 357 -30.42 22.82 -22.14
C LEU A 357 -29.95 21.57 -22.88
N ALA A 358 -29.33 20.61 -22.14
CA ALA A 358 -28.63 19.47 -22.72
C ALA A 358 -29.48 18.61 -23.68
N GLY A 359 -30.77 18.44 -23.38
CA GLY A 359 -31.71 17.73 -24.24
C GLY A 359 -31.98 18.48 -25.56
N ALA A 360 -32.21 19.78 -25.46
CA ALA A 360 -32.43 20.62 -26.61
C ALA A 360 -31.19 20.74 -27.50
N LEU A 361 -30.00 20.88 -26.89
CA LEU A 361 -28.73 20.94 -27.64
C LEU A 361 -28.49 19.65 -28.44
N ARG A 362 -28.66 18.47 -27.81
CA ARG A 362 -28.57 17.20 -28.55
C ARG A 362 -29.54 17.07 -29.70
N SER A 363 -30.80 17.55 -29.52
CA SER A 363 -31.77 17.57 -30.59
C SER A 363 -31.35 18.50 -31.73
N VAL A 364 -30.81 19.68 -31.43
CA VAL A 364 -30.28 20.61 -32.42
C VAL A 364 -29.13 20.01 -33.20
N GLU A 365 -28.21 19.31 -32.55
CA GLU A 365 -27.09 18.64 -33.23
C GLU A 365 -27.57 17.57 -34.21
N GLN A 366 -28.62 16.83 -33.86
CA GLN A 366 -29.15 15.71 -34.67
C GLN A 366 -30.10 16.15 -35.76
N THR A 367 -30.99 17.09 -35.45
CA THR A 367 -32.14 17.46 -36.35
C THR A 367 -32.13 18.92 -36.82
N GLY A 368 -31.24 19.73 -36.29
CA GLY A 368 -31.25 21.17 -36.55
C GLY A 368 -32.25 21.95 -35.68
N TYR A 369 -33.06 21.28 -34.85
CA TYR A 369 -34.08 21.90 -34.02
C TYR A 369 -34.21 21.25 -32.67
N GLY A 370 -34.29 22.06 -31.60
CA GLY A 370 -34.48 21.62 -30.23
C GLY A 370 -35.35 22.59 -29.44
N PHE A 371 -35.96 22.11 -28.38
CA PHE A 371 -36.72 22.96 -27.44
C PHE A 371 -36.47 22.57 -26.01
N VAL A 372 -36.56 23.56 -25.13
CA VAL A 372 -36.45 23.38 -23.69
C VAL A 372 -37.85 23.45 -23.09
N THR A 373 -38.26 22.39 -22.41
CA THR A 373 -39.56 22.37 -21.73
C THR A 373 -39.54 23.31 -20.51
N PRO A 374 -40.59 24.09 -20.27
CA PRO A 374 -40.69 24.92 -19.09
C PRO A 374 -40.61 24.09 -17.81
N ALA A 375 -39.95 24.62 -16.77
CA ALA A 375 -40.01 24.01 -15.43
C ALA A 375 -41.39 24.32 -14.81
N MET A 376 -41.78 23.52 -13.79
CA MET A 376 -43.05 23.73 -13.08
C MET A 376 -43.13 25.12 -12.45
N ASP A 377 -42.03 25.68 -11.99
CA ASP A 377 -41.93 27.01 -11.40
C ASP A 377 -42.10 28.15 -12.43
N ASP A 378 -41.91 27.86 -13.72
CA ASP A 378 -42.09 28.79 -14.81
C ASP A 378 -43.56 28.84 -15.34
N ILE A 379 -44.41 27.93 -14.86
CA ILE A 379 -45.80 27.81 -15.28
C ILE A 379 -46.68 28.76 -14.45
N THR A 380 -47.32 29.70 -15.14
CA THR A 380 -48.32 30.60 -14.56
C THR A 380 -49.71 30.09 -14.85
N LEU A 381 -50.45 29.78 -13.77
CA LEU A 381 -51.87 29.41 -13.88
C LEU A 381 -52.73 30.69 -13.97
N MET A 382 -53.62 30.72 -14.94
CA MET A 382 -54.62 31.78 -15.05
C MET A 382 -55.87 31.46 -14.21
N PRO A 383 -56.65 32.48 -13.79
CA PRO A 383 -57.89 32.21 -13.04
C PRO A 383 -58.83 31.26 -13.77
N PRO A 384 -59.48 30.34 -13.05
CA PRO A 384 -60.46 29.45 -13.64
C PRO A 384 -61.67 30.18 -14.22
N GLU A 385 -62.05 29.88 -15.46
CA GLU A 385 -63.20 30.48 -16.13
C GLU A 385 -64.31 29.41 -16.28
N VAL A 386 -65.56 29.79 -15.95
CA VAL A 386 -66.73 28.95 -16.26
C VAL A 386 -67.06 29.05 -17.74
N MET A 387 -67.09 27.90 -18.41
CA MET A 387 -67.48 27.82 -19.83
C MET A 387 -68.75 27.02 -20.02
N LYS A 388 -69.57 27.45 -21.00
CA LYS A 388 -70.79 26.73 -21.39
C LYS A 388 -70.52 26.00 -22.71
N GLN A 389 -70.72 24.69 -22.72
CA GLN A 389 -70.60 23.85 -23.91
C GLN A 389 -71.94 23.13 -24.18
N GLY A 390 -72.74 23.68 -25.08
CA GLY A 390 -74.13 23.24 -25.33
C GLY A 390 -74.99 23.47 -24.08
N SER A 391 -75.59 22.42 -23.53
CA SER A 391 -76.42 22.44 -22.32
C SER A 391 -75.65 22.21 -21.03
N ARG A 392 -74.34 22.00 -21.09
CA ARG A 392 -73.46 21.68 -19.92
C ARG A 392 -72.54 22.83 -19.61
N TYR A 393 -72.20 22.94 -18.31
CA TYR A 393 -71.21 23.90 -17.81
C TYR A 393 -69.93 23.13 -17.42
N GLY A 394 -68.75 23.69 -17.70
CA GLY A 394 -67.45 23.19 -17.33
C GLY A 394 -66.58 24.31 -16.78
N VAL A 395 -65.42 23.96 -16.27
CA VAL A 395 -64.39 24.90 -15.84
C VAL A 395 -63.22 24.81 -16.81
N ARG A 396 -62.80 25.95 -17.34
CA ARG A 396 -61.59 26.07 -18.19
C ARG A 396 -60.44 26.51 -17.31
N LEU A 397 -59.38 25.73 -17.32
CA LEU A 397 -58.12 26.07 -16.70
C LEU A 397 -57.13 26.40 -17.81
N ARG A 398 -56.45 27.54 -17.71
CA ARG A 398 -55.38 27.94 -18.64
C ARG A 398 -54.08 28.09 -17.86
N ALA A 399 -52.98 27.69 -18.50
CA ALA A 399 -51.64 27.91 -18.00
C ALA A 399 -50.79 28.50 -19.15
N ALA A 400 -49.85 29.33 -18.79
CA ALA A 400 -48.86 29.87 -19.69
C ALA A 400 -47.47 29.64 -19.16
N ALA A 401 -46.51 29.32 -20.00
CA ALA A 401 -45.12 29.14 -19.64
C ALA A 401 -44.21 29.61 -20.76
N PRO A 402 -43.05 30.21 -20.46
CA PRO A 402 -42.07 30.54 -21.49
C PRO A 402 -41.41 29.24 -22.01
N ALA A 403 -41.34 29.11 -23.35
CA ALA A 403 -40.60 28.03 -23.98
C ALA A 403 -39.38 28.60 -24.73
N MET A 404 -38.27 27.86 -24.70
CA MET A 404 -37.06 28.22 -25.41
C MET A 404 -36.89 27.28 -26.61
N HIS A 405 -36.68 27.83 -27.79
CA HIS A 405 -36.43 27.08 -29.02
C HIS A 405 -35.03 27.38 -29.53
N LEU A 406 -34.27 26.34 -29.86
CA LEU A 406 -32.93 26.40 -30.41
C LEU A 406 -33.00 25.91 -31.87
N ILE A 407 -32.49 26.71 -32.80
CA ILE A 407 -32.50 26.40 -34.21
C ILE A 407 -31.10 26.54 -34.76
N ARG A 408 -30.63 25.52 -35.43
CA ARG A 408 -29.37 25.52 -36.15
C ARG A 408 -29.62 26.06 -37.55
N SER A 409 -28.89 27.09 -37.94
CA SER A 409 -28.91 27.63 -39.29
C SER A 409 -27.49 27.70 -39.85
N ASP A 410 -27.33 27.40 -41.13
CA ASP A 410 -26.07 27.52 -41.84
C ASP A 410 -25.87 28.94 -42.33
N ILE A 411 -24.74 29.53 -42.03
CA ILE A 411 -24.38 30.90 -42.40
C ILE A 411 -23.16 30.83 -43.30
N GLU A 412 -23.28 31.43 -44.47
CA GLU A 412 -22.17 31.55 -45.41
C GLU A 412 -21.60 32.98 -45.38
N THR A 413 -20.27 33.09 -45.44
CA THR A 413 -19.61 34.39 -45.57
C THR A 413 -18.65 34.36 -46.73
N GLU A 414 -18.48 35.50 -47.38
CA GLU A 414 -17.57 35.71 -48.50
C GLU A 414 -16.54 36.78 -48.09
N VAL A 415 -15.28 36.51 -48.35
CA VAL A 415 -14.19 37.45 -48.21
C VAL A 415 -13.57 37.64 -49.59
N ALA A 416 -13.77 38.79 -50.19
CA ALA A 416 -13.30 39.13 -51.53
C ALA A 416 -12.34 40.33 -51.49
N PRO A 417 -11.07 40.11 -51.16
CA PRO A 417 -10.07 41.18 -51.11
C PRO A 417 -9.73 41.64 -52.53
N VAL A 418 -9.67 42.95 -52.74
CA VAL A 418 -9.25 43.54 -54.00
C VAL A 418 -7.74 43.61 -54.05
N LEU A 419 -7.10 42.89 -55.00
CA LEU A 419 -5.66 42.66 -55.06
C LEU A 419 -4.92 43.46 -56.14
N GLY A 420 -5.58 44.29 -56.92
CA GLY A 420 -4.92 45.11 -57.94
C GLY A 420 -5.22 44.63 -59.36
N THR A 421 -4.23 44.12 -60.12
CA THR A 421 -4.41 43.69 -61.51
C THR A 421 -5.00 42.29 -61.64
N GLN A 422 -5.59 41.94 -62.80
CA GLN A 422 -6.08 40.60 -63.05
C GLN A 422 -5.05 39.53 -62.89
N GLU A 423 -3.81 39.73 -63.38
CA GLU A 423 -2.71 38.79 -63.29
C GLU A 423 -2.29 38.53 -61.84
N GLN A 424 -2.28 39.57 -60.99
CA GLN A 424 -1.99 39.42 -59.55
C GLN A 424 -3.07 38.63 -58.85
N SER A 425 -4.34 38.82 -59.20
CA SER A 425 -5.47 38.11 -58.63
C SER A 425 -5.48 36.62 -59.03
N GLU A 426 -5.14 36.31 -60.27
CA GLU A 426 -5.02 34.94 -60.78
C GLU A 426 -3.85 34.19 -60.11
N GLN A 427 -2.66 34.78 -60.01
CA GLN A 427 -1.53 34.18 -59.32
C GLN A 427 -1.82 33.89 -57.83
N PHE A 428 -2.52 34.81 -57.19
CA PHE A 428 -2.88 34.65 -55.80
C PHE A 428 -3.96 33.57 -55.61
N ALA A 429 -4.96 33.50 -56.53
CA ALA A 429 -5.95 32.42 -56.52
C ALA A 429 -5.32 31.04 -56.73
N ASP A 430 -4.33 30.93 -57.60
CA ASP A 430 -3.57 29.70 -57.83
C ASP A 430 -2.76 29.29 -56.58
N GLU A 431 -2.14 30.26 -55.91
CA GLU A 431 -1.42 30.01 -54.65
C GLU A 431 -2.35 29.47 -53.54
N LEU A 432 -3.52 30.12 -53.38
CA LEU A 432 -4.53 29.67 -52.39
C LEU A 432 -5.10 28.31 -52.76
N THR A 433 -5.33 28.03 -54.04
CA THR A 433 -5.81 26.73 -54.52
C THR A 433 -4.80 25.63 -54.21
N ARG A 434 -3.53 25.91 -54.44
CA ARG A 434 -2.45 24.97 -54.09
C ARG A 434 -2.41 24.69 -52.58
N LYS A 435 -2.43 25.75 -51.76
CA LYS A 435 -2.46 25.59 -50.26
C LYS A 435 -3.73 24.83 -49.83
N TYR A 436 -4.85 25.04 -50.43
CA TYR A 436 -6.08 24.30 -50.13
C TYR A 436 -5.96 22.81 -50.42
N GLN A 437 -5.21 22.44 -51.47
CA GLN A 437 -4.99 21.03 -51.84
C GLN A 437 -3.89 20.35 -50.99
N GLU A 438 -2.84 21.09 -50.64
CA GLU A 438 -1.70 20.56 -49.88
C GLU A 438 -2.02 20.48 -48.40
N ASP A 439 -2.46 21.56 -47.77
CA ASP A 439 -2.77 21.64 -46.34
C ASP A 439 -3.78 22.74 -46.01
N LYS A 440 -5.00 22.35 -45.71
CA LYS A 440 -6.08 23.28 -45.34
C LYS A 440 -5.75 24.11 -44.08
N MET A 441 -4.92 23.63 -43.17
CA MET A 441 -4.56 24.40 -41.98
C MET A 441 -3.67 25.59 -42.32
N GLN A 442 -2.74 25.43 -43.24
CA GLN A 442 -1.89 26.54 -43.70
C GLN A 442 -2.68 27.62 -44.42
N LEU A 443 -3.79 27.27 -45.07
CA LEU A 443 -4.68 28.24 -45.70
C LEU A 443 -5.28 29.22 -44.69
N TRP A 444 -5.69 28.74 -43.51
CA TRP A 444 -6.27 29.57 -42.46
C TRP A 444 -5.28 30.59 -41.88
N GLU A 445 -3.98 30.28 -41.86
CA GLU A 445 -2.91 31.17 -41.41
C GLU A 445 -2.41 32.13 -42.50
N THR A 446 -2.95 32.03 -43.73
CA THR A 446 -2.51 32.93 -44.80
C THR A 446 -2.86 34.37 -44.46
N ASN A 447 -1.87 35.26 -44.58
CA ASN A 447 -2.01 36.66 -44.23
C ASN A 447 -2.61 37.46 -45.39
N PHE A 448 -3.69 38.21 -45.11
CA PHE A 448 -4.36 39.13 -45.99
C PHE A 448 -4.28 40.54 -45.38
N PHE A 449 -3.37 41.35 -45.88
CA PHE A 449 -3.22 42.75 -45.43
C PHE A 449 -3.03 42.91 -43.92
N GLY A 450 -2.22 42.03 -43.31
CA GLY A 450 -1.89 42.07 -41.88
C GLY A 450 -2.85 41.28 -40.97
N ARG A 451 -3.84 40.57 -41.56
CA ARG A 451 -4.78 39.72 -40.81
C ARG A 451 -4.83 38.32 -41.43
N SER A 452 -5.07 37.29 -40.63
CA SER A 452 -5.20 35.93 -41.13
C SER A 452 -6.57 35.73 -41.82
N LEU A 453 -6.63 34.78 -42.77
CA LEU A 453 -7.89 34.37 -43.38
C LEU A 453 -8.92 33.94 -42.33
N LYS A 454 -8.47 33.24 -41.32
CA LYS A 454 -9.27 32.82 -40.17
C LYS A 454 -9.96 34.00 -39.49
N GLU A 455 -9.21 35.06 -39.18
CA GLU A 455 -9.77 36.26 -38.53
C GLU A 455 -10.81 36.96 -39.41
N LEU A 456 -10.52 37.10 -40.71
CA LEU A 456 -11.45 37.78 -41.67
C LEU A 456 -12.75 37.00 -41.83
N ILE A 457 -12.69 35.69 -41.98
CA ILE A 457 -13.87 34.85 -42.09
C ILE A 457 -14.67 34.85 -40.78
N GLN A 458 -13.98 34.76 -39.61
CA GLN A 458 -14.63 34.79 -38.30
C GLN A 458 -15.36 36.14 -38.08
N GLU A 459 -14.76 37.25 -38.47
CA GLU A 459 -15.40 38.57 -38.40
C GLU A 459 -16.59 38.68 -39.33
N GLY A 460 -16.46 38.16 -40.57
CA GLY A 460 -17.56 38.13 -41.55
C GLY A 460 -18.75 37.32 -41.03
N LEU A 461 -18.52 36.13 -40.47
CA LEU A 461 -19.57 35.29 -39.89
C LEU A 461 -20.22 35.98 -38.67
N THR A 462 -19.41 36.48 -37.74
CA THR A 462 -19.90 37.18 -36.53
C THR A 462 -20.70 38.43 -36.92
N GLY A 463 -20.22 39.18 -37.94
CA GLY A 463 -20.90 40.36 -38.44
C GLY A 463 -22.27 40.05 -39.05
N LYS A 464 -22.41 38.89 -39.74
CA LYS A 464 -23.73 38.47 -40.28
C LYS A 464 -24.69 38.03 -39.16
N MET A 465 -24.19 37.29 -38.15
CA MET A 465 -25.00 36.85 -37.01
C MET A 465 -25.52 38.04 -36.19
N SER A 466 -24.68 39.04 -35.93
CA SER A 466 -25.04 40.21 -35.14
C SER A 466 -25.95 41.22 -35.87
N ARG A 467 -26.12 41.05 -37.18
CA ARG A 467 -26.92 41.98 -38.02
C ARG A 467 -28.41 41.66 -38.11
N MET A 468 -28.92 40.60 -37.43
CA MET A 468 -30.35 40.36 -37.40
C MET A 468 -31.05 41.51 -36.64
N PRO A 469 -31.83 42.36 -37.32
CA PRO A 469 -32.49 43.51 -36.67
C PRO A 469 -33.44 43.05 -35.56
N ALA A 470 -33.63 43.89 -34.54
CA ALA A 470 -34.47 43.56 -33.40
C ALA A 470 -35.94 43.33 -33.83
N ASP A 471 -36.42 44.09 -34.79
CA ASP A 471 -37.77 43.90 -35.36
C ASP A 471 -37.95 42.57 -36.11
N THR A 472 -36.88 42.05 -36.72
CA THR A 472 -36.88 40.71 -37.33
C THR A 472 -36.87 39.60 -36.26
N GLN A 473 -36.12 39.78 -35.18
CA GLN A 473 -36.13 38.86 -34.03
C GLN A 473 -37.53 38.77 -33.42
N GLU A 474 -38.20 39.93 -33.20
CA GLU A 474 -39.58 40.00 -32.69
C GLU A 474 -40.58 39.31 -33.62
N LYS A 475 -40.47 39.53 -34.93
CA LYS A 475 -41.35 38.87 -35.93
C LYS A 475 -41.19 37.35 -35.92
N VAL A 476 -39.95 36.85 -35.83
CA VAL A 476 -39.68 35.39 -35.75
C VAL A 476 -40.26 34.82 -34.47
N GLN A 477 -40.06 35.50 -33.33
CA GLN A 477 -40.60 35.08 -32.02
C GLN A 477 -42.15 35.08 -32.05
N ALA A 478 -42.77 36.10 -32.58
CA ALA A 478 -44.24 36.18 -32.69
C ALA A 478 -44.80 35.07 -33.60
N ALA A 479 -44.12 34.78 -34.72
CA ALA A 479 -44.51 33.70 -35.61
C ALA A 479 -44.44 32.33 -34.95
N LEU A 480 -43.34 32.03 -34.21
CA LEU A 480 -43.20 30.81 -33.45
C LEU A 480 -44.27 30.69 -32.36
N THR A 481 -44.51 31.76 -31.60
CA THR A 481 -45.53 31.80 -30.56
C THR A 481 -46.92 31.50 -31.11
N ARG A 482 -47.27 32.08 -32.26
CA ARG A 482 -48.56 31.82 -32.90
C ARG A 482 -48.70 30.37 -33.37
N MET A 483 -47.67 29.81 -34.02
CA MET A 483 -47.67 28.41 -34.46
C MET A 483 -47.90 27.44 -33.32
N LEU A 484 -47.23 27.67 -32.18
CA LEU A 484 -47.33 26.79 -31.01
C LEU A 484 -48.69 26.87 -30.33
N ASN A 485 -49.32 28.05 -30.30
CA ASN A 485 -50.56 28.25 -29.57
C ASN A 485 -51.82 27.97 -30.45
N GLU A 486 -51.79 28.26 -31.75
CA GLU A 486 -52.95 28.13 -32.62
C GLU A 486 -53.05 26.78 -33.35
N GLY A 487 -51.94 25.98 -33.35
CA GLY A 487 -51.95 24.61 -33.87
C GLY A 487 -52.23 24.47 -35.36
N GLU A 488 -52.30 25.56 -36.08
CA GLU A 488 -52.50 25.55 -37.50
C GLU A 488 -51.14 25.45 -38.22
N GLY A 489 -50.94 24.33 -38.91
CA GLY A 489 -49.83 24.16 -39.84
C GLY A 489 -49.92 25.08 -41.03
N GLY A 490 -49.89 26.40 -40.80
CA GLY A 490 -49.94 27.42 -41.81
C GLY A 490 -48.54 27.75 -42.35
N MET A 491 -48.56 28.23 -43.65
CA MET A 491 -47.36 28.75 -44.28
C MET A 491 -46.81 29.95 -43.48
N ILE A 492 -45.56 29.87 -42.99
CA ILE A 492 -44.88 30.99 -42.32
C ILE A 492 -44.47 31.97 -43.50
N CYS A 493 -45.10 33.10 -43.58
CA CYS A 493 -44.61 34.20 -44.42
C CYS A 493 -43.97 35.23 -43.45
N ILE A 494 -42.66 35.27 -43.35
CA ILE A 494 -41.93 36.33 -42.66
C ILE A 494 -41.55 37.35 -43.72
N LEU A 495 -42.22 38.45 -43.77
CA LEU A 495 -41.83 39.63 -44.59
C LEU A 495 -40.71 40.35 -43.86
N LEU A 496 -39.46 40.16 -44.30
CA LEU A 496 -38.25 40.84 -43.80
C LEU A 496 -38.23 42.30 -44.24
#